data_438bc1124029c2d8542cbb382b8bb10d
#
_entry.id   438bc1124029c2d8542cbb382b8bb10d
#
_cell.length_a   1.000
_cell.length_b   1.000
_cell.length_c   1.000
_cell.angle_alpha   90.00
_cell.angle_beta   90.00
_cell.angle_gamma   90.00
#
_symmetry.space_group_name_H-M   'P 1'
#
loop_
_entity.id
_entity.type
_entity.pdbx_description
1 polymer ?
#
loop_
_entity_poly.entity_id
_entity_poly.type
_entity_poly.pdbx_seq_one_letter_code
_entity_poly.pdbx_strand_id
1 'polypeptide(L)'
;MAKPTPAPFEFSELLPLGADNTQYRFLGNEGVSTFETSEGTFLKVDPAAIILLTEHGMRDIAHLLRASHLQQLANIMVDPEASDNDRFVALDLLKNASIAAGGVLPMCQDTGTAIVKGKKGQFVFTGGGDEEAISRGVYNTYLTSNLRYSQLAPLSMYEEVNTDTNLPAEIKISSVDGDEYKFLFMAKGGGSANKSYLFQETKALLNEKSLLPWAFEKMKTLGTAACPPYHLAIVIGGTSAENAVETAKLASAHYLDSLPTTGSKLGHAFRDLDLEQKMLTLSQQTGIGAQFGGKYFCHDVRVIRLPRHGASCPVAMAVSCSADRQALGKINSKGIFLEQLETDPARFLPEITEEQLATEVVAIDLNLSMSEIRDTLSKYPVKTRVMLTGPMVVARDIAHAKIKERLDAGDGLPQYMKDHCVYYAGPAKTPEGFASGSFGPTTAGRMDSYVADFQAAGGSFVMLAKGNRSKQVTDACNTYGGFYLGSIGGPAARLAQDCITKVEVLEYAELGMEAVWKIEVQDFPAFIVVDDKGNDFFDAINANTGVKLSVRK
;
A
#
# COMPACT_ATOMS: atom_id res chain seq x y z
N MET A 1 -0.73 -53.35 21.80
CA MET A 1 -1.64 -52.23 21.53
C MET A 1 -2.36 -52.52 20.23
N ALA A 2 -3.69 -52.51 20.19
CA ALA A 2 -4.44 -52.65 18.94
C ALA A 2 -4.12 -51.46 18.03
N LYS A 3 -3.88 -51.72 16.73
CA LYS A 3 -3.72 -50.62 15.75
C LYS A 3 -4.99 -49.79 15.78
N PRO A 4 -4.90 -48.43 15.90
CA PRO A 4 -6.09 -47.58 15.81
C PRO A 4 -6.75 -47.79 14.45
N THR A 5 -8.06 -47.96 14.43
CA THR A 5 -8.82 -48.02 13.18
C THR A 5 -8.62 -46.69 12.44
N PRO A 6 -8.18 -46.70 11.17
CA PRO A 6 -8.04 -45.47 10.39
C PRO A 6 -9.38 -44.74 10.32
N ALA A 7 -9.35 -43.41 10.46
CA ALA A 7 -10.52 -42.61 10.19
C ALA A 7 -10.94 -42.76 8.70
N PRO A 8 -12.25 -42.80 8.37
CA PRO A 8 -12.69 -42.84 6.99
C PRO A 8 -12.15 -41.59 6.26
N PHE A 9 -11.90 -41.75 4.94
CA PHE A 9 -11.54 -40.61 4.12
C PHE A 9 -12.73 -39.67 4.00
N GLU A 10 -12.49 -38.40 4.31
CA GLU A 10 -13.44 -37.30 4.15
C GLU A 10 -12.66 -36.11 3.57
N PHE A 11 -13.12 -35.59 2.42
CA PHE A 11 -12.52 -34.43 1.79
C PHE A 11 -13.02 -33.13 2.44
N SER A 12 -12.10 -32.20 2.66
CA SER A 12 -12.43 -30.83 3.07
C SER A 12 -11.56 -29.86 2.30
N GLU A 13 -12.18 -28.86 1.72
CA GLU A 13 -11.42 -27.75 1.12
C GLU A 13 -10.62 -27.03 2.20
N LEU A 14 -9.41 -26.57 1.84
CA LEU A 14 -8.57 -25.80 2.74
C LEU A 14 -9.18 -24.42 3.05
N LEU A 15 -9.73 -23.76 2.03
CA LEU A 15 -10.33 -22.42 2.10
C LEU A 15 -11.81 -22.49 1.65
N PRO A 16 -12.73 -23.04 2.46
CA PRO A 16 -14.13 -23.19 2.11
C PRO A 16 -14.83 -21.81 2.19
N LEU A 17 -14.89 -21.11 1.08
CA LEU A 17 -15.55 -19.81 1.00
C LEU A 17 -17.07 -19.97 0.96
N GLY A 18 -17.78 -19.06 1.64
CA GLY A 18 -19.23 -18.93 1.58
C GLY A 18 -19.73 -18.34 0.26
N ALA A 19 -21.02 -18.01 0.22
CA ALA A 19 -21.64 -17.40 -0.97
C ALA A 19 -20.96 -16.07 -1.34
N ASP A 20 -20.82 -15.85 -2.66
CA ASP A 20 -20.34 -14.58 -3.20
C ASP A 20 -21.50 -13.56 -3.21
N ASN A 21 -21.44 -12.58 -2.31
CA ASN A 21 -22.41 -11.49 -2.19
C ASN A 21 -21.93 -10.19 -2.86
N THR A 22 -20.88 -10.25 -3.67
CA THR A 22 -20.32 -9.10 -4.37
C THR A 22 -21.31 -8.53 -5.36
N GLN A 23 -21.47 -7.22 -5.36
CA GLN A 23 -22.24 -6.53 -6.40
C GLN A 23 -21.37 -6.36 -7.64
N TYR A 24 -21.85 -6.87 -8.75
CA TYR A 24 -21.16 -6.82 -10.03
C TYR A 24 -21.88 -5.92 -11.02
N ARG A 25 -21.11 -5.16 -11.80
CA ARG A 25 -21.59 -4.51 -13.02
C ARG A 25 -21.29 -5.37 -14.23
N PHE A 26 -22.18 -5.34 -15.20
CA PHE A 26 -22.04 -6.03 -16.49
C PHE A 26 -21.15 -5.22 -17.43
N LEU A 27 -20.13 -5.85 -18.03
CA LEU A 27 -19.22 -5.23 -19.00
C LEU A 27 -19.57 -5.53 -20.45
N GLY A 28 -20.21 -6.67 -20.70
CA GLY A 28 -20.54 -7.16 -22.04
C GLY A 28 -20.57 -8.68 -22.09
N ASN A 29 -20.85 -9.22 -23.27
CA ASN A 29 -20.83 -10.66 -23.52
C ASN A 29 -20.08 -11.04 -24.81
N GLU A 30 -19.37 -10.10 -25.40
CA GLU A 30 -18.56 -10.37 -26.59
C GLU A 30 -17.42 -11.34 -26.25
N GLY A 31 -17.24 -12.35 -27.08
CA GLY A 31 -16.26 -13.41 -26.85
C GLY A 31 -16.69 -14.45 -25.80
N VAL A 32 -17.96 -14.44 -25.37
CA VAL A 32 -18.51 -15.41 -24.41
C VAL A 32 -19.64 -16.18 -25.08
N SER A 33 -19.54 -17.50 -25.08
CA SER A 33 -20.55 -18.40 -25.65
C SER A 33 -20.56 -19.74 -24.91
N THR A 34 -21.50 -20.60 -25.23
CA THR A 34 -21.54 -21.97 -24.72
C THR A 34 -21.59 -22.98 -25.85
N PHE A 35 -21.11 -24.18 -25.60
CA PHE A 35 -21.25 -25.31 -26.52
C PHE A 35 -21.49 -26.60 -25.75
N GLU A 36 -22.24 -27.50 -26.37
CA GLU A 36 -22.61 -28.79 -25.80
C GLU A 36 -21.61 -29.87 -26.17
N THR A 37 -21.37 -30.79 -25.24
CA THR A 37 -20.59 -32.01 -25.44
C THR A 37 -21.31 -33.19 -24.77
N SER A 38 -20.78 -34.41 -24.94
CA SER A 38 -21.23 -35.58 -24.17
C SER A 38 -21.06 -35.41 -22.65
N GLU A 39 -20.15 -34.56 -22.22
CA GLU A 39 -19.83 -34.32 -20.81
C GLU A 39 -20.63 -33.16 -20.18
N GLY A 40 -21.39 -32.44 -20.99
CA GLY A 40 -22.22 -31.31 -20.57
C GLY A 40 -21.94 -30.01 -21.35
N THR A 41 -22.50 -28.92 -20.83
CA THR A 41 -22.37 -27.58 -21.40
C THR A 41 -21.05 -26.94 -20.97
N PHE A 42 -20.24 -26.52 -21.92
CA PHE A 42 -18.99 -25.78 -21.68
C PHE A 42 -19.19 -24.29 -21.94
N LEU A 43 -18.62 -23.47 -21.07
CA LEU A 43 -18.43 -22.06 -21.30
C LEU A 43 -17.20 -21.86 -22.20
N LYS A 44 -17.38 -21.25 -23.37
CA LYS A 44 -16.27 -20.80 -24.22
C LYS A 44 -15.98 -19.33 -23.96
N VAL A 45 -14.73 -19.01 -23.65
CA VAL A 45 -14.26 -17.65 -23.39
C VAL A 45 -13.11 -17.35 -24.34
N ASP A 46 -13.32 -16.40 -25.23
CA ASP A 46 -12.26 -15.96 -26.13
C ASP A 46 -11.24 -15.05 -25.39
N PRO A 47 -9.98 -15.01 -25.80
CA PRO A 47 -8.96 -14.15 -25.15
C PRO A 47 -9.37 -12.68 -25.04
N ALA A 48 -10.14 -12.15 -26.00
CA ALA A 48 -10.63 -10.77 -25.97
C ALA A 48 -11.50 -10.47 -24.75
N ALA A 49 -12.31 -11.43 -24.27
CA ALA A 49 -13.12 -11.27 -23.07
C ALA A 49 -12.26 -11.20 -21.79
N ILE A 50 -11.16 -11.97 -21.73
CA ILE A 50 -10.20 -11.94 -20.63
C ILE A 50 -9.44 -10.61 -20.64
N ILE A 51 -9.00 -10.15 -21.82
CA ILE A 51 -8.33 -8.85 -22.00
C ILE A 51 -9.23 -7.74 -21.50
N LEU A 52 -10.49 -7.67 -21.96
CA LEU A 52 -11.46 -6.65 -21.58
C LEU A 52 -11.67 -6.61 -20.06
N LEU A 53 -11.91 -7.77 -19.45
CA LEU A 53 -12.11 -7.84 -18.00
C LEU A 53 -10.88 -7.37 -17.25
N THR A 54 -9.69 -7.74 -17.70
CA THR A 54 -8.44 -7.34 -17.05
C THR A 54 -8.17 -5.85 -17.20
N GLU A 55 -8.40 -5.26 -18.38
CA GLU A 55 -8.27 -3.82 -18.61
C GLU A 55 -9.18 -3.02 -17.67
N HIS A 56 -10.46 -3.39 -17.61
CA HIS A 56 -11.40 -2.74 -16.72
C HIS A 56 -11.05 -2.93 -15.25
N GLY A 57 -10.67 -4.16 -14.85
CA GLY A 57 -10.28 -4.46 -13.48
C GLY A 57 -9.08 -3.63 -13.03
N MET A 58 -8.01 -3.62 -13.81
CA MET A 58 -6.78 -2.89 -13.48
C MET A 58 -6.97 -1.37 -13.51
N ARG A 59 -7.80 -0.85 -14.43
CA ARG A 59 -8.14 0.56 -14.49
C ARG A 59 -8.97 0.99 -13.28
N ASP A 60 -10.00 0.22 -12.95
CA ASP A 60 -10.89 0.56 -11.84
C ASP A 60 -10.14 0.57 -10.51
N ILE A 61 -9.32 -0.43 -10.21
CA ILE A 61 -8.55 -0.46 -8.96
C ILE A 61 -7.46 0.63 -8.87
N ALA A 62 -7.04 1.22 -9.99
CA ALA A 62 -6.12 2.34 -9.97
C ALA A 62 -6.80 3.68 -9.60
N HIS A 63 -8.14 3.77 -9.76
CA HIS A 63 -8.88 5.03 -9.63
C HIS A 63 -10.04 4.97 -8.63
N LEU A 64 -10.58 3.80 -8.34
CA LEU A 64 -11.78 3.63 -7.52
C LEU A 64 -11.49 2.75 -6.31
N LEU A 65 -12.29 2.94 -5.26
CA LEU A 65 -12.22 2.19 -4.01
C LEU A 65 -13.58 1.53 -3.71
N ARG A 66 -13.55 0.54 -2.83
CA ARG A 66 -14.77 -0.03 -2.26
C ARG A 66 -15.49 0.99 -1.37
N ALA A 67 -16.80 1.06 -1.44
CA ALA A 67 -17.60 1.93 -0.57
C ALA A 67 -17.36 1.65 0.93
N SER A 68 -17.10 0.39 1.31
CA SER A 68 -16.77 0.01 2.69
C SER A 68 -15.47 0.65 3.18
N HIS A 69 -14.43 0.72 2.35
CA HIS A 69 -13.17 1.39 2.68
C HIS A 69 -13.37 2.89 2.85
N LEU A 70 -14.09 3.54 1.94
CA LEU A 70 -14.42 4.97 2.03
C LEU A 70 -15.24 5.28 3.29
N GLN A 71 -16.18 4.40 3.66
CA GLN A 71 -16.94 4.54 4.90
C GLN A 71 -16.05 4.44 6.14
N GLN A 72 -15.04 3.57 6.14
CA GLN A 72 -14.08 3.48 7.25
C GLN A 72 -13.27 4.78 7.40
N LEU A 73 -12.87 5.41 6.28
CA LEU A 73 -12.23 6.73 6.31
C LEU A 73 -13.18 7.80 6.84
N ALA A 74 -14.43 7.83 6.38
CA ALA A 74 -15.45 8.77 6.85
C ALA A 74 -15.74 8.60 8.36
N ASN A 75 -15.72 7.37 8.87
CA ASN A 75 -15.91 7.09 10.29
C ASN A 75 -14.81 7.69 11.17
N ILE A 76 -13.58 7.80 10.67
CA ILE A 76 -12.48 8.48 11.39
C ILE A 76 -12.82 9.95 11.64
N MET A 77 -13.47 10.59 10.66
CA MET A 77 -13.82 12.01 10.74
C MET A 77 -14.78 12.34 11.88
N VAL A 78 -15.66 11.42 12.22
CA VAL A 78 -16.71 11.60 13.23
C VAL A 78 -16.40 10.96 14.58
N ASP A 79 -15.31 10.18 14.68
CA ASP A 79 -14.92 9.56 15.95
C ASP A 79 -14.33 10.60 16.91
N PRO A 80 -14.93 10.81 18.11
CA PRO A 80 -14.42 11.76 19.09
C PRO A 80 -13.04 11.39 19.64
N GLU A 81 -12.62 10.12 19.56
CA GLU A 81 -11.32 9.65 20.03
C GLU A 81 -10.23 9.72 18.95
N ALA A 82 -10.58 10.04 17.69
CA ALA A 82 -9.57 10.25 16.63
C ALA A 82 -8.72 11.47 16.96
N SER A 83 -7.42 11.38 16.72
CA SER A 83 -6.54 12.55 16.77
C SER A 83 -6.83 13.50 15.60
N ASP A 84 -6.44 14.76 15.74
CA ASP A 84 -6.55 15.73 14.64
C ASP A 84 -5.72 15.28 13.43
N ASN A 85 -4.58 14.62 13.66
CA ASN A 85 -3.77 14.06 12.59
C ASN A 85 -4.44 12.87 11.91
N ASP A 86 -5.13 11.98 12.67
CA ASP A 86 -5.93 10.89 12.07
C ASP A 86 -7.02 11.47 11.16
N ARG A 87 -7.77 12.48 11.62
CA ARG A 87 -8.83 13.12 10.82
C ARG A 87 -8.27 13.82 9.60
N PHE A 88 -7.15 14.54 9.74
CA PHE A 88 -6.55 15.22 8.61
C PHE A 88 -6.08 14.26 7.51
N VAL A 89 -5.41 13.17 7.89
CA VAL A 89 -5.00 12.13 6.93
C VAL A 89 -6.22 11.48 6.27
N ALA A 90 -7.27 11.16 7.04
CA ALA A 90 -8.49 10.58 6.51
C ALA A 90 -9.19 11.51 5.50
N LEU A 91 -9.26 12.81 5.80
CA LEU A 91 -9.82 13.81 4.88
C LEU A 91 -9.02 13.89 3.57
N ASP A 92 -7.69 13.90 3.66
CA ASP A 92 -6.82 13.95 2.49
C ASP A 92 -6.99 12.70 1.61
N LEU A 93 -7.16 11.53 2.23
CA LEU A 93 -7.43 10.28 1.50
C LEU A 93 -8.82 10.28 0.83
N LEU A 94 -9.84 10.84 1.46
CA LEU A 94 -11.18 10.98 0.87
C LEU A 94 -11.18 11.97 -0.32
N LYS A 95 -10.50 13.12 -0.17
CA LYS A 95 -10.30 14.07 -1.28
C LYS A 95 -9.56 13.42 -2.44
N ASN A 96 -8.51 12.67 -2.14
CA ASN A 96 -7.74 11.92 -3.14
C ASN A 96 -8.60 10.92 -3.90
N ALA A 97 -9.46 10.16 -3.20
CA ALA A 97 -10.37 9.23 -3.83
C ALA A 97 -11.35 9.94 -4.78
N SER A 98 -11.85 11.12 -4.39
CA SER A 98 -12.75 11.93 -5.23
C SER A 98 -12.06 12.43 -6.50
N ILE A 99 -10.81 12.86 -6.42
CA ILE A 99 -10.01 13.27 -7.59
C ILE A 99 -9.71 12.06 -8.48
N ALA A 100 -9.26 10.96 -7.89
CA ALA A 100 -8.90 9.75 -8.63
C ALA A 100 -10.09 9.13 -9.39
N ALA A 101 -11.31 9.23 -8.83
CA ALA A 101 -12.53 8.73 -9.46
C ALA A 101 -12.83 9.42 -10.82
N GLY A 102 -12.23 10.56 -11.10
CA GLY A 102 -12.25 11.19 -12.42
C GLY A 102 -11.51 10.40 -13.51
N GLY A 103 -10.77 9.34 -13.17
CA GLY A 103 -10.13 8.42 -14.11
C GLY A 103 -8.91 8.98 -14.85
N VAL A 104 -8.38 10.15 -14.44
CA VAL A 104 -7.23 10.81 -15.05
C VAL A 104 -5.96 10.61 -14.22
N LEU A 105 -6.01 10.95 -12.95
CA LEU A 105 -4.92 10.79 -12.00
C LEU A 105 -5.15 9.50 -11.18
N PRO A 106 -4.28 8.50 -11.25
CA PRO A 106 -4.40 7.34 -10.38
C PRO A 106 -4.25 7.76 -8.91
N MET A 107 -4.95 7.06 -8.00
CA MET A 107 -4.97 7.43 -6.58
C MET A 107 -3.59 7.40 -5.90
N CYS A 108 -2.64 6.64 -6.43
CA CYS A 108 -1.29 6.51 -5.89
C CYS A 108 -0.26 6.66 -7.01
N GLN A 109 0.88 7.32 -6.74
CA GLN A 109 1.99 7.43 -7.67
C GLN A 109 2.69 6.08 -7.93
N ASP A 110 2.69 5.19 -6.92
CA ASP A 110 3.14 3.82 -7.07
C ASP A 110 1.95 2.96 -7.51
N THR A 111 1.77 2.83 -8.82
CA THR A 111 0.63 2.13 -9.39
C THR A 111 0.75 0.61 -9.26
N GLY A 112 1.90 0.13 -8.80
CA GLY A 112 2.12 -1.20 -8.24
C GLY A 112 2.38 -2.29 -9.27
N THR A 113 2.68 -3.46 -8.75
CA THR A 113 2.71 -4.72 -9.51
C THR A 113 1.29 -5.23 -9.67
N ALA A 114 0.91 -5.56 -10.90
CA ALA A 114 -0.36 -6.22 -11.19
C ALA A 114 -0.31 -7.68 -10.70
N ILE A 115 -1.33 -8.07 -9.92
CA ILE A 115 -1.47 -9.42 -9.39
C ILE A 115 -2.87 -9.91 -9.75
N VAL A 116 -2.93 -11.06 -10.46
CA VAL A 116 -4.18 -11.66 -10.88
C VAL A 116 -4.27 -13.10 -10.39
N LYS A 117 -5.27 -13.40 -9.59
CA LYS A 117 -5.59 -14.76 -9.15
C LYS A 117 -6.84 -15.22 -9.86
N GLY A 118 -6.73 -16.30 -10.65
CA GLY A 118 -7.81 -16.91 -11.40
C GLY A 118 -8.28 -18.23 -10.79
N LYS A 119 -9.59 -18.44 -10.74
CA LYS A 119 -10.23 -19.75 -10.49
C LYS A 119 -11.00 -20.14 -11.76
N LYS A 120 -10.43 -21.05 -12.54
CA LYS A 120 -10.99 -21.51 -13.81
C LYS A 120 -11.80 -22.79 -13.59
N GLY A 121 -13.09 -22.70 -13.81
CA GLY A 121 -13.99 -23.85 -13.75
C GLY A 121 -13.58 -24.93 -14.77
N GLN A 122 -13.80 -26.20 -14.43
CA GLN A 122 -13.44 -27.34 -15.31
C GLN A 122 -14.23 -27.36 -16.61
N PHE A 123 -15.41 -26.73 -16.63
CA PHE A 123 -16.22 -26.56 -17.83
C PHE A 123 -15.99 -25.22 -18.55
N VAL A 124 -14.84 -24.56 -18.31
CA VAL A 124 -14.43 -23.33 -19.01
C VAL A 124 -13.34 -23.65 -20.02
N PHE A 125 -13.63 -23.40 -21.28
CA PHE A 125 -12.70 -23.58 -22.39
C PHE A 125 -12.26 -22.24 -22.96
N THR A 126 -10.95 -21.95 -22.91
CA THR A 126 -10.35 -20.72 -23.45
C THR A 126 -9.48 -20.99 -24.70
N GLY A 127 -9.18 -22.24 -24.98
CA GLY A 127 -8.25 -22.62 -26.05
C GLY A 127 -6.78 -22.44 -25.69
N GLY A 128 -6.46 -21.96 -24.47
CA GLY A 128 -5.10 -21.65 -24.00
C GLY A 128 -4.78 -20.17 -24.05
N GLY A 129 -3.55 -19.80 -23.63
CA GLY A 129 -3.08 -18.41 -23.67
C GLY A 129 -3.69 -17.48 -22.60
N ASP A 130 -4.24 -18.01 -21.52
CA ASP A 130 -4.91 -17.23 -20.46
C ASP A 130 -3.96 -16.21 -19.82
N GLU A 131 -2.71 -16.61 -19.54
CA GLU A 131 -1.69 -15.70 -18.96
C GLU A 131 -1.30 -14.59 -19.97
N GLU A 132 -1.20 -14.91 -21.27
CA GLU A 132 -0.95 -13.91 -22.30
C GLU A 132 -2.11 -12.91 -22.40
N ALA A 133 -3.36 -13.37 -22.38
CA ALA A 133 -4.53 -12.52 -22.42
C ALA A 133 -4.59 -11.57 -21.20
N ILE A 134 -4.34 -12.10 -20.00
CA ILE A 134 -4.26 -11.28 -18.78
C ILE A 134 -3.11 -10.26 -18.88
N SER A 135 -1.92 -10.70 -19.29
CA SER A 135 -0.76 -9.82 -19.49
C SER A 135 -1.04 -8.71 -20.49
N ARG A 136 -1.76 -9.04 -21.59
CA ARG A 136 -2.18 -8.05 -22.60
C ARG A 136 -3.11 -7.00 -22.00
N GLY A 137 -4.08 -7.40 -21.18
CA GLY A 137 -4.99 -6.48 -20.48
C GLY A 137 -4.23 -5.56 -19.51
N VAL A 138 -3.26 -6.09 -18.76
CA VAL A 138 -2.38 -5.29 -17.90
C VAL A 138 -1.57 -4.29 -18.74
N TYR A 139 -0.92 -4.76 -19.80
CA TYR A 139 -0.13 -3.91 -20.70
C TYR A 139 -0.96 -2.76 -21.27
N ASN A 140 -2.14 -3.05 -21.80
CA ASN A 140 -3.03 -2.06 -22.38
C ASN A 140 -3.43 -0.99 -21.34
N THR A 141 -3.74 -1.41 -20.12
CA THR A 141 -4.08 -0.48 -19.03
C THR A 141 -2.93 0.46 -18.70
N TYR A 142 -1.72 -0.07 -18.54
CA TYR A 142 -0.54 0.74 -18.21
C TYR A 142 -0.09 1.64 -19.38
N LEU A 143 -0.42 1.27 -20.62
CA LEU A 143 -0.15 2.08 -21.80
C LEU A 143 -1.13 3.26 -21.92
N THR A 144 -2.43 3.00 -21.72
CA THR A 144 -3.51 3.96 -22.01
C THR A 144 -3.94 4.82 -20.83
N SER A 145 -3.69 4.38 -19.60
CA SER A 145 -3.92 5.14 -18.38
C SER A 145 -2.61 5.79 -17.92
N ASN A 146 -2.70 6.83 -17.09
CA ASN A 146 -1.54 7.58 -16.62
C ASN A 146 -0.79 6.84 -15.49
N LEU A 147 -0.56 5.53 -15.66
CA LEU A 147 0.08 4.67 -14.68
C LEU A 147 1.59 4.65 -14.86
N ARG A 148 2.32 4.47 -13.76
CA ARG A 148 3.77 4.41 -13.73
C ARG A 148 4.28 3.00 -13.98
N TYR A 149 5.29 2.85 -14.83
CA TYR A 149 6.02 1.60 -14.98
C TYR A 149 6.98 1.41 -13.80
N SER A 150 6.80 0.32 -13.05
CA SER A 150 7.56 0.05 -11.82
C SER A 150 8.22 -1.33 -11.80
N GLN A 151 8.07 -2.12 -12.88
CA GLN A 151 8.69 -3.43 -12.98
C GLN A 151 10.09 -3.32 -13.57
N LEU A 152 11.05 -3.98 -12.91
CA LEU A 152 12.43 -4.09 -13.36
C LEU A 152 12.69 -5.50 -13.87
N ALA A 153 13.40 -5.61 -14.99
CA ALA A 153 13.88 -6.85 -15.55
C ALA A 153 15.36 -7.04 -15.19
N PRO A 154 15.74 -8.17 -14.57
CA PRO A 154 17.14 -8.48 -14.33
C PRO A 154 17.81 -8.88 -15.65
N LEU A 155 18.86 -8.16 -16.04
CA LEU A 155 19.74 -8.52 -17.16
C LEU A 155 20.87 -9.44 -16.70
N SER A 156 21.27 -9.29 -15.43
CA SER A 156 22.23 -10.15 -14.74
C SER A 156 21.88 -10.20 -13.26
N MET A 157 22.72 -10.79 -12.41
CA MET A 157 22.54 -10.79 -10.96
C MET A 157 22.53 -9.36 -10.38
N TYR A 158 23.23 -8.43 -10.99
CA TYR A 158 23.49 -7.08 -10.45
C TYR A 158 23.01 -5.96 -11.37
N GLU A 159 22.48 -6.27 -12.55
CA GLU A 159 22.05 -5.29 -13.54
C GLU A 159 20.57 -5.45 -13.82
N GLU A 160 19.82 -4.35 -13.74
CA GLU A 160 18.38 -4.29 -13.94
C GLU A 160 18.02 -3.12 -14.86
N VAL A 161 16.95 -3.29 -15.63
CA VAL A 161 16.36 -2.23 -16.45
C VAL A 161 14.85 -2.17 -16.23
N ASN A 162 14.24 -0.98 -16.40
CA ASN A 162 12.78 -0.87 -16.40
C ASN A 162 12.23 -1.60 -17.65
N THR A 163 11.14 -2.33 -17.47
CA THR A 163 10.51 -3.07 -18.57
C THR A 163 9.70 -2.18 -19.51
N ASP A 164 9.38 -0.95 -19.10
CA ASP A 164 8.56 0.03 -19.81
C ASP A 164 7.16 -0.48 -20.23
N THR A 165 6.72 -1.55 -19.58
CA THR A 165 5.42 -2.20 -19.81
C THR A 165 4.66 -2.51 -18.52
N ASN A 166 5.32 -2.40 -17.39
CA ASN A 166 4.90 -2.92 -16.08
C ASN A 166 4.61 -4.43 -16.05
N LEU A 167 5.18 -5.17 -16.99
CA LEU A 167 5.21 -6.64 -17.00
C LEU A 167 6.60 -7.14 -16.53
N PRO A 168 6.66 -8.38 -16.01
CA PRO A 168 5.58 -9.35 -15.88
C PRO A 168 4.61 -9.00 -14.74
N ALA A 169 3.35 -9.44 -14.91
CA ALA A 169 2.37 -9.48 -13.81
C ALA A 169 2.54 -10.78 -13.01
N GLU A 170 2.12 -10.79 -11.75
CA GLU A 170 2.00 -12.04 -10.98
C GLU A 170 0.64 -12.69 -11.32
N ILE A 171 0.65 -13.76 -12.11
CA ILE A 171 -0.55 -14.47 -12.53
C ILE A 171 -0.53 -15.88 -11.97
N LYS A 172 -1.63 -16.27 -11.31
CA LYS A 172 -1.82 -17.63 -10.80
C LYS A 172 -3.25 -18.08 -11.09
N ILE A 173 -3.39 -19.12 -11.89
CA ILE A 173 -4.68 -19.70 -12.26
C ILE A 173 -4.78 -21.09 -11.64
N SER A 174 -5.86 -21.33 -10.91
CA SER A 174 -6.18 -22.61 -10.30
C SER A 174 -7.41 -23.21 -10.98
N SER A 175 -7.39 -24.52 -11.22
CA SER A 175 -8.56 -25.26 -11.67
C SER A 175 -9.50 -25.53 -10.50
N VAL A 176 -10.80 -25.34 -10.71
CA VAL A 176 -11.86 -25.58 -9.74
C VAL A 176 -13.06 -26.23 -10.43
N ASP A 177 -13.98 -26.81 -9.69
CA ASP A 177 -15.23 -27.33 -10.23
C ASP A 177 -16.12 -26.18 -10.76
N GLY A 178 -16.97 -26.48 -11.75
CA GLY A 178 -17.98 -25.56 -12.27
C GLY A 178 -17.67 -25.00 -13.65
N ASP A 179 -18.46 -24.00 -14.03
CA ASP A 179 -18.57 -23.41 -15.37
C ASP A 179 -18.33 -21.86 -15.35
N GLU A 180 -17.77 -21.34 -14.27
CA GLU A 180 -17.42 -19.92 -14.17
C GLU A 180 -15.90 -19.73 -14.16
N TYR A 181 -15.44 -18.61 -14.71
CA TYR A 181 -14.05 -18.16 -14.59
C TYR A 181 -14.01 -16.91 -13.69
N LYS A 182 -13.48 -17.06 -12.49
CA LYS A 182 -13.44 -16.01 -11.47
C LYS A 182 -12.04 -15.43 -11.33
N PHE A 183 -11.97 -14.13 -11.07
CA PHE A 183 -10.71 -13.40 -10.93
C PHE A 183 -10.71 -12.52 -9.70
N LEU A 184 -9.54 -12.38 -9.09
CA LEU A 184 -9.21 -11.33 -8.14
C LEU A 184 -8.08 -10.51 -8.74
N PHE A 185 -8.36 -9.26 -9.05
CA PHE A 185 -7.38 -8.27 -9.48
C PHE A 185 -6.86 -7.50 -8.28
N MET A 186 -5.56 -7.34 -8.18
CA MET A 186 -4.89 -6.55 -7.14
C MET A 186 -3.75 -5.74 -7.76
N ALA A 187 -3.44 -4.58 -7.15
CA ALA A 187 -2.21 -3.84 -7.41
C ALA A 187 -1.51 -3.55 -6.09
N LYS A 188 -0.30 -4.07 -5.90
CA LYS A 188 0.50 -3.85 -4.70
C LYS A 188 1.72 -3.00 -5.03
N GLY A 189 1.78 -1.78 -4.47
CA GLY A 189 2.97 -0.95 -4.53
C GLY A 189 4.11 -1.49 -3.67
N GLY A 190 5.33 -1.00 -3.89
CA GLY A 190 6.52 -1.44 -3.15
C GLY A 190 6.38 -1.28 -1.64
N GLY A 191 5.68 -0.25 -1.17
CA GLY A 191 5.40 -0.06 0.26
C GLY A 191 4.66 -1.24 0.87
N SER A 192 3.53 -1.64 0.28
CA SER A 192 2.73 -2.79 0.76
C SER A 192 3.46 -4.12 0.56
N ALA A 193 4.13 -4.31 -0.58
CA ALA A 193 4.89 -5.52 -0.86
C ALA A 193 5.99 -5.77 0.18
N ASN A 194 6.71 -4.70 0.57
CA ASN A 194 7.76 -4.75 1.60
C ASN A 194 7.23 -4.96 3.02
N LYS A 195 5.92 -4.98 3.23
CA LYS A 195 5.26 -5.28 4.52
C LYS A 195 4.54 -6.62 4.51
N SER A 196 5.04 -7.55 3.70
CA SER A 196 4.68 -8.97 3.73
C SER A 196 5.79 -9.74 4.42
N TYR A 197 5.46 -10.38 5.54
CA TYR A 197 6.42 -11.10 6.38
C TYR A 197 6.01 -12.54 6.59
N LEU A 198 7.01 -13.40 6.73
CA LEU A 198 6.87 -14.75 7.23
C LEU A 198 7.78 -14.95 8.43
N PHE A 199 7.21 -15.34 9.56
CA PHE A 199 7.91 -15.69 10.78
C PHE A 199 7.78 -17.19 11.02
N GLN A 200 8.88 -17.84 11.38
CA GLN A 200 8.86 -19.24 11.80
C GLN A 200 8.82 -19.27 13.33
N GLU A 201 7.65 -19.58 13.85
CA GLU A 201 7.38 -19.63 15.29
C GLU A 201 7.21 -21.06 15.77
N THR A 202 6.90 -21.23 17.03
CA THR A 202 6.64 -22.55 17.63
C THR A 202 5.24 -22.60 18.22
N LYS A 203 4.80 -23.82 18.62
CA LYS A 203 3.53 -23.99 19.34
C LYS A 203 3.42 -23.12 20.60
N ALA A 204 4.55 -22.70 21.19
CA ALA A 204 4.56 -21.83 22.36
C ALA A 204 3.88 -20.47 22.11
N LEU A 205 3.79 -20.02 20.85
CA LEU A 205 3.07 -18.80 20.48
C LEU A 205 1.54 -18.97 20.55
N LEU A 206 1.00 -20.19 20.49
CA LEU A 206 -0.44 -20.45 20.37
C LEU A 206 -1.17 -20.35 21.73
N ASN A 207 -1.06 -19.21 22.37
CA ASN A 207 -1.82 -18.77 23.54
C ASN A 207 -1.83 -17.25 23.62
N GLU A 208 -2.85 -16.65 24.23
CA GLU A 208 -2.99 -15.20 24.27
C GLU A 208 -1.82 -14.47 24.96
N LYS A 209 -1.24 -15.05 26.01
CA LYS A 209 -0.14 -14.43 26.78
C LYS A 209 1.11 -14.23 25.94
N SER A 210 1.34 -15.11 24.96
CA SER A 210 2.49 -15.04 24.06
C SER A 210 2.13 -14.31 22.76
N LEU A 211 0.95 -14.62 22.17
CA LEU A 211 0.56 -14.15 20.85
C LEU A 211 0.30 -12.63 20.81
N LEU A 212 -0.42 -12.09 21.79
CA LEU A 212 -0.80 -10.68 21.77
C LEU A 212 0.42 -9.74 21.92
N PRO A 213 1.35 -9.95 22.87
CA PRO A 213 2.58 -9.15 22.92
C PRO A 213 3.45 -9.32 21.67
N TRP A 214 3.58 -10.53 21.15
CA TRP A 214 4.31 -10.78 19.91
C TRP A 214 3.71 -10.00 18.73
N ALA A 215 2.39 -10.07 18.56
CA ALA A 215 1.70 -9.36 17.47
C ALA A 215 1.85 -7.85 17.60
N PHE A 216 1.74 -7.29 18.81
CA PHE A 216 1.95 -5.87 19.07
C PHE A 216 3.33 -5.39 18.62
N GLU A 217 4.39 -6.12 19.00
CA GLU A 217 5.75 -5.78 18.57
C GLU A 217 5.91 -5.90 17.05
N LYS A 218 5.32 -6.91 16.42
CA LYS A 218 5.38 -7.05 14.96
C LYS A 218 4.58 -5.96 14.24
N MET A 219 3.42 -5.54 14.76
CA MET A 219 2.66 -4.43 14.21
C MET A 219 3.47 -3.13 14.18
N LYS A 220 4.22 -2.81 15.24
CA LYS A 220 5.08 -1.61 15.27
C LYS A 220 6.11 -1.62 14.14
N THR A 221 6.66 -2.79 13.77
CA THR A 221 7.65 -2.90 12.67
C THR A 221 7.06 -2.61 11.29
N LEU A 222 5.74 -2.61 11.13
CA LEU A 222 5.11 -2.20 9.88
C LEU A 222 5.38 -0.72 9.58
N GLY A 223 5.39 0.13 10.61
CA GLY A 223 5.62 1.56 10.46
C GLY A 223 4.65 2.22 9.49
N THR A 224 5.00 3.36 8.93
CA THR A 224 4.12 4.16 8.07
C THR A 224 4.50 4.16 6.59
N ALA A 225 5.58 3.46 6.20
CA ALA A 225 6.08 3.46 4.82
C ALA A 225 5.10 2.88 3.78
N ALA A 226 4.19 1.99 4.21
CA ALA A 226 3.14 1.44 3.35
C ALA A 226 1.82 2.24 3.39
N CYS A 227 1.80 3.41 4.03
CA CYS A 227 0.66 4.35 4.08
C CYS A 227 -0.57 3.76 4.81
N PRO A 228 -0.56 3.72 6.16
CA PRO A 228 -1.77 3.41 6.94
C PRO A 228 -2.85 4.50 6.77
N PRO A 229 -4.10 4.26 7.17
CA PRO A 229 -4.62 3.09 7.89
C PRO A 229 -4.56 1.80 7.06
N TYR A 230 -4.20 0.68 7.71
CA TYR A 230 -4.04 -0.60 7.03
C TYR A 230 -5.27 -1.49 7.15
N HIS A 231 -5.51 -2.33 6.12
CA HIS A 231 -6.18 -3.60 6.29
C HIS A 231 -5.10 -4.65 6.57
N LEU A 232 -4.99 -5.06 7.82
CA LEU A 232 -3.94 -5.96 8.28
C LEU A 232 -4.42 -7.40 8.25
N ALA A 233 -3.63 -8.30 7.71
CA ALA A 233 -3.86 -9.73 7.80
C ALA A 233 -2.76 -10.42 8.62
N ILE A 234 -3.17 -11.29 9.53
CA ILE A 234 -2.31 -12.17 10.32
C ILE A 234 -2.78 -13.60 10.07
N VAL A 235 -1.91 -14.44 9.55
CA VAL A 235 -2.22 -15.85 9.27
C VAL A 235 -1.34 -16.74 10.14
N ILE A 236 -1.97 -17.58 10.95
CA ILE A 236 -1.30 -18.46 11.89
C ILE A 236 -1.43 -19.89 11.42
N GLY A 237 -0.32 -20.53 11.09
CA GLY A 237 -0.25 -21.85 10.48
C GLY A 237 -0.05 -21.79 8.97
N GLY A 238 -0.17 -22.93 8.34
CA GLY A 238 0.05 -23.16 6.92
C GLY A 238 0.66 -24.53 6.69
N THR A 239 0.23 -25.20 5.65
CA THR A 239 0.79 -26.50 5.23
C THR A 239 2.16 -26.32 4.56
N SER A 240 2.45 -25.12 4.10
CA SER A 240 3.77 -24.66 3.62
C SER A 240 3.96 -23.16 3.94
N ALA A 241 5.16 -22.65 3.75
CA ALA A 241 5.50 -21.24 3.91
C ALA A 241 4.72 -20.37 2.90
N GLU A 242 4.69 -20.79 1.65
CA GLU A 242 3.99 -20.11 0.55
C GLU A 242 2.48 -20.02 0.82
N ASN A 243 1.89 -21.10 1.34
CA ASN A 243 0.47 -21.14 1.69
C ASN A 243 0.12 -20.10 2.75
N ALA A 244 0.96 -19.92 3.79
CA ALA A 244 0.75 -18.90 4.82
C ALA A 244 0.82 -17.47 4.25
N VAL A 245 1.83 -17.17 3.43
CA VAL A 245 2.02 -15.83 2.82
C VAL A 245 0.93 -15.52 1.80
N GLU A 246 0.56 -16.48 0.95
CA GLU A 246 -0.51 -16.29 -0.03
C GLU A 246 -1.85 -16.04 0.68
N THR A 247 -2.15 -16.81 1.73
CA THR A 247 -3.37 -16.61 2.54
C THR A 247 -3.39 -15.23 3.18
N ALA A 248 -2.26 -14.71 3.68
CA ALA A 248 -2.18 -13.37 4.24
C ALA A 248 -2.45 -12.28 3.17
N LYS A 249 -1.92 -12.45 1.96
CA LYS A 249 -2.19 -11.55 0.83
C LYS A 249 -3.69 -11.54 0.48
N LEU A 250 -4.33 -12.70 0.38
CA LEU A 250 -5.76 -12.83 0.11
C LEU A 250 -6.62 -12.24 1.23
N ALA A 251 -6.25 -12.48 2.49
CA ALA A 251 -6.96 -11.95 3.65
C ALA A 251 -6.88 -10.41 3.71
N SER A 252 -5.71 -9.83 3.39
CA SER A 252 -5.55 -8.36 3.33
C SER A 252 -6.38 -7.69 2.23
N ALA A 253 -6.85 -8.45 1.24
CA ALA A 253 -7.75 -8.02 0.17
C ALA A 253 -9.23 -8.32 0.47
N HIS A 254 -9.56 -8.76 1.69
CA HIS A 254 -10.91 -9.18 2.11
C HIS A 254 -11.47 -10.39 1.33
N TYR A 255 -10.64 -11.06 0.55
CA TYR A 255 -11.07 -12.20 -0.28
C TYR A 255 -11.53 -13.41 0.56
N LEU A 256 -11.07 -13.50 1.81
CA LEU A 256 -11.35 -14.61 2.73
C LEU A 256 -12.42 -14.27 3.78
N ASP A 257 -13.17 -13.19 3.62
CA ASP A 257 -14.13 -12.72 4.63
C ASP A 257 -15.30 -13.68 4.87
N SER A 258 -15.60 -14.53 3.91
CA SER A 258 -16.65 -15.55 4.01
C SER A 258 -16.17 -16.92 4.54
N LEU A 259 -14.93 -17.05 5.01
CA LEU A 259 -14.47 -18.27 5.68
C LEU A 259 -15.31 -18.59 6.94
N PRO A 260 -15.44 -19.86 7.33
CA PRO A 260 -16.00 -20.23 8.62
C PRO A 260 -15.30 -19.52 9.78
N THR A 261 -16.01 -19.37 10.91
CA THR A 261 -15.49 -18.76 12.12
C THR A 261 -15.03 -19.79 13.18
N THR A 262 -15.12 -21.07 12.86
CA THR A 262 -14.69 -22.18 13.71
C THR A 262 -13.92 -23.21 12.91
N GLY A 263 -12.95 -23.86 13.52
CA GLY A 263 -12.20 -24.95 12.90
C GLY A 263 -12.93 -26.28 12.88
N SER A 264 -12.40 -27.26 12.15
CA SER A 264 -12.87 -28.62 12.14
C SER A 264 -11.71 -29.63 12.22
N LYS A 265 -12.03 -30.89 12.55
CA LYS A 265 -11.05 -32.00 12.54
C LYS A 265 -10.55 -32.32 11.13
N LEU A 266 -11.27 -31.93 10.09
CA LEU A 266 -10.91 -32.15 8.70
C LEU A 266 -9.86 -31.14 8.19
N GLY A 267 -9.58 -30.09 8.96
CA GLY A 267 -8.44 -29.21 8.71
C GLY A 267 -8.70 -28.09 7.71
N HIS A 268 -9.90 -27.48 7.67
CA HIS A 268 -10.10 -26.25 6.93
C HIS A 268 -9.61 -25.01 7.69
N ALA A 269 -9.40 -23.93 6.98
CA ALA A 269 -9.13 -22.60 7.51
C ALA A 269 -10.37 -21.99 8.18
N PHE A 270 -10.14 -21.11 9.16
CA PHE A 270 -11.22 -20.30 9.75
C PHE A 270 -10.72 -18.90 10.15
N ARG A 271 -11.65 -17.97 10.26
CA ARG A 271 -11.42 -16.63 10.84
C ARG A 271 -11.69 -16.66 12.34
N ASP A 272 -10.80 -16.09 13.12
CA ASP A 272 -10.98 -15.91 14.56
C ASP A 272 -11.44 -14.47 14.84
N LEU A 273 -12.76 -14.24 14.84
CA LEU A 273 -13.36 -12.91 14.99
C LEU A 273 -13.04 -12.25 16.34
N ASP A 274 -12.94 -13.04 17.41
CA ASP A 274 -12.57 -12.52 18.74
C ASP A 274 -11.11 -12.01 18.73
N LEU A 275 -10.23 -12.79 18.13
CA LEU A 275 -8.83 -12.40 18.01
C LEU A 275 -8.64 -11.22 17.03
N GLU A 276 -9.43 -11.12 15.95
CA GLU A 276 -9.45 -9.97 15.05
C GLU A 276 -9.74 -8.67 15.83
N GLN A 277 -10.76 -8.67 16.70
CA GLN A 277 -11.11 -7.51 17.53
C GLN A 277 -10.01 -7.18 18.54
N LYS A 278 -9.40 -8.18 19.17
CA LYS A 278 -8.27 -7.98 20.09
C LYS A 278 -7.07 -7.36 19.37
N MET A 279 -6.74 -7.86 18.17
CA MET A 279 -5.64 -7.35 17.35
C MET A 279 -5.91 -5.92 16.86
N LEU A 280 -7.14 -5.59 16.50
CA LEU A 280 -7.53 -4.22 16.16
C LEU A 280 -7.33 -3.28 17.35
N THR A 281 -7.79 -3.68 18.54
CA THR A 281 -7.58 -2.91 19.76
C THR A 281 -6.08 -2.71 20.08
N LEU A 282 -5.26 -3.73 19.87
CA LEU A 282 -3.80 -3.61 20.01
C LEU A 282 -3.20 -2.62 18.99
N SER A 283 -3.65 -2.66 17.75
CA SER A 283 -3.17 -1.75 16.71
C SER A 283 -3.41 -0.28 17.08
N GLN A 284 -4.54 0.01 17.73
CA GLN A 284 -4.89 1.34 18.22
C GLN A 284 -3.96 1.83 19.36
N GLN A 285 -3.34 0.91 20.10
CA GLN A 285 -2.41 1.24 21.20
C GLN A 285 -0.98 1.52 20.72
N THR A 286 -0.67 1.28 19.44
CA THR A 286 0.67 1.54 18.90
C THR A 286 1.05 3.03 18.98
N GLY A 287 0.06 3.92 18.92
CA GLY A 287 0.28 5.38 18.87
C GLY A 287 0.73 5.89 17.50
N ILE A 288 0.86 5.01 16.50
CA ILE A 288 1.25 5.38 15.13
C ILE A 288 0.12 6.16 14.45
N GLY A 289 -1.13 5.73 14.67
CA GLY A 289 -2.30 6.31 14.05
C GLY A 289 -2.30 6.21 12.52
N ALA A 290 -3.06 7.07 11.89
CA ALA A 290 -3.05 7.24 10.45
C ALA A 290 -1.81 8.06 10.02
N GLN A 291 -0.60 7.55 10.26
CA GLN A 291 0.74 8.01 9.91
C GLN A 291 1.43 8.98 10.90
N PHE A 292 0.76 9.91 11.55
CA PHE A 292 1.40 10.97 12.34
C PHE A 292 0.85 11.08 13.78
N GLY A 293 0.51 9.94 14.37
CA GLY A 293 0.01 9.83 15.73
C GLY A 293 -1.51 9.75 15.80
N GLY A 294 -1.99 8.91 16.71
CA GLY A 294 -3.41 8.63 16.91
C GLY A 294 -3.67 7.14 17.10
N LYS A 295 -4.91 6.72 16.85
CA LYS A 295 -5.33 5.34 17.03
C LYS A 295 -5.56 4.57 15.71
N TYR A 296 -5.74 5.25 14.60
CA TYR A 296 -6.17 4.65 13.34
C TYR A 296 -5.01 4.05 12.51
N PHE A 297 -4.18 3.23 13.16
CA PHE A 297 -3.13 2.48 12.45
C PHE A 297 -3.69 1.43 11.50
N CYS A 298 -4.78 0.76 11.91
CA CYS A 298 -5.53 -0.17 11.07
C CYS A 298 -7.00 0.22 10.96
N HIS A 299 -7.59 0.03 9.80
CA HIS A 299 -9.04 0.04 9.61
C HIS A 299 -9.67 -1.21 10.22
N ASP A 300 -9.06 -2.34 9.96
CA ASP A 300 -9.46 -3.65 10.45
C ASP A 300 -8.27 -4.62 10.44
N VAL A 301 -8.47 -5.76 11.09
CA VAL A 301 -7.52 -6.87 11.13
C VAL A 301 -8.24 -8.15 10.77
N ARG A 302 -7.63 -8.97 9.91
CA ARG A 302 -8.07 -10.33 9.63
C ARG A 302 -7.12 -11.31 10.28
N VAL A 303 -7.65 -12.24 11.05
CA VAL A 303 -6.88 -13.33 11.66
C VAL A 303 -7.39 -14.66 11.12
N ILE A 304 -6.54 -15.30 10.31
CA ILE A 304 -6.83 -16.60 9.70
C ILE A 304 -6.02 -17.68 10.41
N ARG A 305 -6.69 -18.76 10.80
CA ARG A 305 -6.05 -19.94 11.35
C ARG A 305 -6.04 -21.05 10.31
N LEU A 306 -4.85 -21.53 9.96
CA LEU A 306 -4.64 -22.62 9.01
C LEU A 306 -4.20 -23.90 9.74
N PRO A 307 -4.47 -25.08 9.16
CA PRO A 307 -3.79 -26.30 9.54
C PRO A 307 -2.27 -26.14 9.37
N ARG A 308 -1.49 -26.89 10.14
CA ARG A 308 -0.03 -26.85 10.08
C ARG A 308 0.59 -28.22 10.33
N HIS A 309 1.82 -28.38 9.91
CA HIS A 309 2.63 -29.50 10.37
C HIS A 309 2.90 -29.37 11.87
N GLY A 310 2.85 -30.48 12.63
CA GLY A 310 2.98 -30.46 14.07
C GLY A 310 4.27 -29.84 14.61
N ALA A 311 5.35 -29.93 13.85
CA ALA A 311 6.67 -29.40 14.19
C ALA A 311 6.94 -27.95 13.66
N SER A 312 6.03 -27.34 12.90
CA SER A 312 6.17 -25.99 12.38
C SER A 312 5.00 -25.10 12.80
N CYS A 313 5.23 -23.80 12.93
CA CYS A 313 4.19 -22.82 13.19
C CYS A 313 4.52 -21.53 12.42
N PRO A 314 4.37 -21.52 11.10
CA PRO A 314 4.56 -20.29 10.35
C PRO A 314 3.48 -19.28 10.74
N VAL A 315 3.88 -17.99 10.81
CA VAL A 315 2.97 -16.87 10.98
C VAL A 315 3.28 -15.87 9.89
N ALA A 316 2.30 -15.56 9.05
CA ALA A 316 2.44 -14.57 8.00
C ALA A 316 1.68 -13.30 8.35
N MET A 317 2.22 -12.15 7.95
CA MET A 317 1.57 -10.85 8.04
C MET A 317 1.62 -10.17 6.67
N ALA A 318 0.54 -9.53 6.28
CA ALA A 318 0.47 -8.71 5.06
C ALA A 318 -0.48 -7.53 5.28
N VAL A 319 -0.31 -6.47 4.49
CA VAL A 319 -1.17 -5.30 4.54
C VAL A 319 -1.74 -4.94 3.17
N SER A 320 -2.95 -4.42 3.16
CA SER A 320 -3.43 -3.51 2.13
C SER A 320 -3.33 -2.09 2.69
N CYS A 321 -2.81 -1.16 1.91
CA CYS A 321 -2.60 0.22 2.34
C CYS A 321 -3.85 1.08 2.12
N SER A 322 -3.76 2.36 2.44
CA SER A 322 -4.85 3.34 2.23
C SER A 322 -5.33 3.46 0.77
N ALA A 323 -4.59 2.92 -0.20
CA ALA A 323 -5.04 2.85 -1.59
C ALA A 323 -5.93 1.63 -1.90
N ASP A 324 -5.93 0.61 -1.07
CA ASP A 324 -6.81 -0.58 -1.06
C ASP A 324 -7.27 -1.10 -2.45
N ARG A 325 -6.29 -1.39 -3.32
CA ARG A 325 -6.50 -1.64 -4.75
C ARG A 325 -6.78 -3.11 -5.06
N GLN A 326 -8.03 -3.50 -5.03
CA GLN A 326 -8.49 -4.83 -5.44
C GLN A 326 -9.93 -4.81 -5.94
N ALA A 327 -10.25 -5.72 -6.85
CA ALA A 327 -11.60 -5.96 -7.34
C ALA A 327 -11.79 -7.42 -7.78
N LEU A 328 -13.00 -7.92 -7.64
CA LEU A 328 -13.41 -9.22 -8.14
C LEU A 328 -13.97 -9.11 -9.56
N GLY A 329 -13.68 -10.11 -10.39
CA GLY A 329 -14.26 -10.24 -11.71
C GLY A 329 -14.72 -11.67 -11.97
N LYS A 330 -15.66 -11.85 -12.91
CA LYS A 330 -16.06 -13.18 -13.36
C LYS A 330 -16.59 -13.17 -14.78
N ILE A 331 -16.43 -14.32 -15.43
CA ILE A 331 -17.00 -14.62 -16.72
C ILE A 331 -17.83 -15.89 -16.57
N ASN A 332 -19.10 -15.86 -16.99
CA ASN A 332 -20.00 -17.00 -17.01
C ASN A 332 -20.89 -16.94 -18.26
N SER A 333 -21.85 -17.85 -18.40
CA SER A 333 -22.72 -17.93 -19.57
C SER A 333 -23.57 -16.67 -19.83
N LYS A 334 -23.67 -15.76 -18.85
CA LYS A 334 -24.41 -14.49 -18.96
C LYS A 334 -23.51 -13.34 -19.41
N GLY A 335 -22.18 -13.52 -19.45
CA GLY A 335 -21.23 -12.51 -19.89
C GLY A 335 -20.10 -12.24 -18.92
N ILE A 336 -19.54 -11.04 -19.01
CA ILE A 336 -18.36 -10.54 -18.32
C ILE A 336 -18.83 -9.57 -17.23
N PHE A 337 -18.37 -9.78 -16.01
CA PHE A 337 -18.78 -9.00 -14.83
C PHE A 337 -17.57 -8.57 -14.03
N LEU A 338 -17.60 -7.34 -13.53
CA LEU A 338 -16.59 -6.75 -12.65
C LEU A 338 -17.25 -6.19 -11.39
N GLU A 339 -16.62 -6.35 -10.24
CA GLU A 339 -17.07 -5.74 -8.98
C GLU A 339 -17.38 -4.25 -9.16
N GLN A 340 -18.51 -3.81 -8.65
CA GLN A 340 -18.90 -2.40 -8.68
C GLN A 340 -18.17 -1.66 -7.55
N LEU A 341 -17.11 -0.96 -7.89
CA LEU A 341 -16.45 -0.03 -6.98
C LEU A 341 -17.20 1.31 -6.95
N GLU A 342 -16.91 2.13 -5.94
CA GLU A 342 -17.58 3.42 -5.74
C GLU A 342 -17.13 4.45 -6.78
N THR A 343 -18.07 4.99 -7.51
CA THR A 343 -17.81 5.99 -8.57
C THR A 343 -18.04 7.44 -8.12
N ASP A 344 -18.68 7.63 -6.96
CA ASP A 344 -18.89 8.94 -6.33
C ASP A 344 -18.34 8.99 -4.89
N PRO A 345 -17.00 8.96 -4.72
CA PRO A 345 -16.41 9.04 -3.38
C PRO A 345 -16.69 10.37 -2.67
N ALA A 346 -17.07 11.42 -3.40
CA ALA A 346 -17.37 12.74 -2.81
C ALA A 346 -18.51 12.69 -1.79
N ARG A 347 -19.44 11.74 -1.90
CA ARG A 347 -20.52 11.53 -0.93
C ARG A 347 -20.06 11.14 0.47
N PHE A 348 -18.80 10.70 0.61
CA PHE A 348 -18.19 10.36 1.90
C PHE A 348 -17.43 11.52 2.53
N LEU A 349 -17.27 12.64 1.79
CA LEU A 349 -16.64 13.83 2.34
C LEU A 349 -17.53 14.43 3.44
N PRO A 350 -16.95 14.80 4.60
CA PRO A 350 -17.71 15.49 5.63
C PRO A 350 -18.06 16.91 5.20
N GLU A 351 -19.10 17.48 5.80
CA GLU A 351 -19.44 18.90 5.65
C GLU A 351 -18.47 19.86 6.36
N ILE A 352 -17.35 19.30 6.90
CA ILE A 352 -16.35 20.03 7.70
C ILE A 352 -15.23 20.54 6.79
N THR A 353 -14.82 21.79 6.94
CA THR A 353 -13.68 22.38 6.21
C THR A 353 -12.34 22.05 6.89
N GLU A 354 -11.23 22.17 6.15
CA GLU A 354 -9.87 22.03 6.72
C GLU A 354 -9.60 23.00 7.86
N GLU A 355 -10.16 24.21 7.79
CA GLU A 355 -10.06 25.23 8.83
C GLU A 355 -10.70 24.79 10.16
N GLN A 356 -11.76 23.99 10.12
CA GLN A 356 -12.42 23.42 11.30
C GLN A 356 -11.65 22.26 11.92
N LEU A 357 -10.72 21.65 11.19
CA LEU A 357 -9.78 20.64 11.69
C LEU A 357 -8.45 21.26 12.17
N ALA A 358 -8.29 22.58 12.03
CA ALA A 358 -7.05 23.27 12.29
C ALA A 358 -6.79 23.49 13.78
N THR A 359 -6.11 22.57 14.40
CA THR A 359 -5.07 22.90 15.37
C THR A 359 -3.96 23.64 14.60
N GLU A 360 -3.31 24.58 15.24
CA GLU A 360 -2.28 25.48 14.71
C GLU A 360 -1.41 24.86 13.58
N VAL A 361 -1.62 25.32 12.34
CA VAL A 361 -0.83 24.92 11.16
C VAL A 361 0.25 25.97 10.92
N VAL A 362 1.50 25.54 10.83
CA VAL A 362 2.62 26.43 10.61
C VAL A 362 2.92 26.57 9.11
N ALA A 363 2.79 27.78 8.58
CA ALA A 363 3.19 28.07 7.21
C ALA A 363 4.73 28.16 7.11
N ILE A 364 5.32 27.46 6.15
CA ILE A 364 6.74 27.51 5.84
C ILE A 364 6.93 28.00 4.41
N ASP A 365 7.55 29.16 4.27
CA ASP A 365 7.92 29.74 2.99
C ASP A 365 9.26 29.18 2.52
N LEU A 366 9.24 28.32 1.49
CA LEU A 366 10.43 27.71 0.91
C LEU A 366 11.20 28.63 -0.04
N ASN A 367 10.76 29.87 -0.26
CA ASN A 367 11.52 30.90 -0.98
C ASN A 367 12.58 31.56 -0.09
N LEU A 368 12.50 31.36 1.22
CA LEU A 368 13.50 31.83 2.17
C LEU A 368 14.80 31.02 2.07
N SER A 369 15.88 31.54 2.64
CA SER A 369 17.15 30.79 2.72
C SER A 369 16.97 29.52 3.57
N MET A 370 17.77 28.50 3.30
CA MET A 370 17.76 27.25 4.10
C MET A 370 17.98 27.51 5.59
N SER A 371 18.77 28.51 5.97
CA SER A 371 18.97 28.91 7.37
C SER A 371 17.66 29.41 7.98
N GLU A 372 16.95 30.32 7.33
CA GLU A 372 15.68 30.89 7.83
C GLU A 372 14.58 29.82 7.94
N ILE A 373 14.53 28.88 6.96
CA ILE A 373 13.60 27.75 7.00
C ILE A 373 13.89 26.89 8.24
N ARG A 374 15.17 26.54 8.47
CA ARG A 374 15.58 25.72 9.62
C ARG A 374 15.30 26.45 10.96
N ASP A 375 15.62 27.73 11.04
CA ASP A 375 15.33 28.55 12.23
C ASP A 375 13.84 28.64 12.54
N THR A 376 13.00 28.57 11.50
CA THR A 376 11.54 28.52 11.69
C THR A 376 11.11 27.14 12.17
N LEU A 377 11.54 26.06 11.52
CA LEU A 377 11.20 24.69 11.91
C LEU A 377 11.66 24.35 13.34
N SER A 378 12.83 24.86 13.75
CA SER A 378 13.40 24.63 15.09
C SER A 378 12.54 25.13 16.26
N LYS A 379 11.57 26.00 16.00
CA LYS A 379 10.64 26.53 17.02
C LYS A 379 9.54 25.54 17.39
N TYR A 380 9.33 24.51 16.59
CA TYR A 380 8.18 23.61 16.71
C TYR A 380 8.61 22.18 17.01
N PRO A 381 7.86 21.46 17.84
CA PRO A 381 8.16 20.07 18.18
C PRO A 381 7.79 19.09 17.05
N VAL A 382 8.29 17.86 17.15
CA VAL A 382 7.81 16.74 16.32
C VAL A 382 6.29 16.58 16.44
N LYS A 383 5.63 16.09 15.37
CA LYS A 383 4.17 16.01 15.13
C LYS A 383 3.52 17.33 14.71
N THR A 384 4.21 18.45 14.76
CA THR A 384 3.64 19.72 14.26
C THR A 384 3.34 19.59 12.77
N ARG A 385 2.12 19.98 12.40
CA ARG A 385 1.69 20.07 11.00
C ARG A 385 2.19 21.37 10.39
N VAL A 386 2.80 21.25 9.21
CA VAL A 386 3.32 22.39 8.45
C VAL A 386 2.73 22.41 7.05
N MET A 387 2.59 23.60 6.48
CA MET A 387 2.18 23.83 5.08
C MET A 387 3.33 24.48 4.34
N LEU A 388 3.82 23.82 3.30
CA LEU A 388 5.00 24.22 2.55
C LEU A 388 4.56 24.94 1.27
N THR A 389 5.13 26.13 1.01
CA THR A 389 4.89 26.89 -0.23
C THR A 389 6.20 27.39 -0.80
N GLY A 390 6.46 27.13 -2.09
CA GLY A 390 7.66 27.52 -2.81
C GLY A 390 8.40 26.35 -3.48
N PRO A 391 9.67 26.53 -3.85
CA PRO A 391 10.44 25.55 -4.60
C PRO A 391 10.93 24.38 -3.75
N MET A 392 10.84 23.16 -4.29
CA MET A 392 11.49 21.94 -3.76
C MET A 392 12.29 21.24 -4.85
N VAL A 393 13.29 20.48 -4.46
CA VAL A 393 14.00 19.57 -5.34
C VAL A 393 13.55 18.15 -5.06
N VAL A 394 13.23 17.40 -6.10
CA VAL A 394 12.85 16.00 -6.05
C VAL A 394 14.05 15.16 -6.45
N ALA A 395 14.51 14.29 -5.57
CA ALA A 395 15.60 13.35 -5.82
C ALA A 395 15.41 12.10 -4.97
N ARG A 396 15.66 10.94 -5.53
CA ARG A 396 15.55 9.67 -4.80
C ARG A 396 16.66 8.69 -5.22
N ASP A 397 16.47 7.41 -5.10
CA ASP A 397 17.45 6.34 -5.13
C ASP A 397 18.64 6.54 -6.08
N ILE A 398 18.42 6.49 -7.41
CA ILE A 398 19.51 6.58 -8.40
C ILE A 398 20.13 7.97 -8.41
N ALA A 399 19.31 9.02 -8.28
CA ALA A 399 19.83 10.39 -8.18
C ALA A 399 20.71 10.59 -6.96
N HIS A 400 20.31 10.05 -5.77
CA HIS A 400 21.15 10.10 -4.57
C HIS A 400 22.48 9.36 -4.76
N ALA A 401 22.47 8.19 -5.41
CA ALA A 401 23.70 7.45 -5.70
C ALA A 401 24.64 8.27 -6.59
N LYS A 402 24.14 8.86 -7.69
CA LYS A 402 24.94 9.72 -8.58
C LYS A 402 25.48 10.98 -7.88
N ILE A 403 24.68 11.60 -7.03
CA ILE A 403 25.12 12.78 -6.23
C ILE A 403 26.19 12.36 -5.22
N LYS A 404 26.08 11.16 -4.62
CA LYS A 404 27.10 10.62 -3.73
C LYS A 404 28.41 10.34 -4.46
N GLU A 405 28.37 9.70 -5.63
CA GLU A 405 29.55 9.50 -6.48
C GLU A 405 30.27 10.82 -6.80
N ARG A 406 29.50 11.85 -7.14
CA ARG A 406 30.03 13.21 -7.37
C ARG A 406 30.68 13.79 -6.12
N LEU A 407 30.05 13.64 -4.95
CA LEU A 407 30.62 14.10 -3.67
C LEU A 407 31.92 13.37 -3.35
N ASP A 408 31.99 12.06 -3.55
CA ASP A 408 33.17 11.22 -3.30
C ASP A 408 34.30 11.51 -4.28
N ALA A 409 34.00 11.96 -5.49
CA ALA A 409 34.99 12.42 -6.47
C ALA A 409 35.58 13.80 -6.13
N GLY A 410 35.03 14.50 -5.12
CA GLY A 410 35.52 15.81 -4.68
C GLY A 410 34.85 17.01 -5.37
N ASP A 411 33.84 16.77 -6.25
CA ASP A 411 33.11 17.82 -6.96
C ASP A 411 32.07 18.54 -6.08
N GLY A 412 31.85 18.06 -4.86
CA GLY A 412 30.94 18.59 -3.88
C GLY A 412 29.47 18.33 -4.23
N LEU A 413 28.56 18.80 -3.36
CA LEU A 413 27.11 18.71 -3.61
C LEU A 413 26.66 19.74 -4.63
N PRO A 414 25.70 19.39 -5.52
CA PRO A 414 25.01 20.35 -6.35
C PRO A 414 24.37 21.47 -5.52
N GLN A 415 24.37 22.70 -6.04
CA GLN A 415 23.87 23.86 -5.31
C GLN A 415 22.38 23.70 -4.92
N TYR A 416 21.58 23.07 -5.78
CA TYR A 416 20.16 22.83 -5.49
C TYR A 416 19.93 21.93 -4.26
N MET A 417 20.89 21.05 -3.92
CA MET A 417 20.82 20.23 -2.69
C MET A 417 21.09 21.03 -1.42
N LYS A 418 21.73 22.20 -1.56
CA LYS A 418 22.04 23.12 -0.46
C LYS A 418 20.92 24.13 -0.23
N ASP A 419 20.31 24.59 -1.31
CA ASP A 419 19.34 25.70 -1.30
C ASP A 419 17.91 25.28 -1.03
N HIS A 420 17.54 24.02 -1.33
CA HIS A 420 16.15 23.57 -1.32
C HIS A 420 15.89 22.39 -0.38
N CYS A 421 14.64 22.30 0.07
CA CYS A 421 14.09 21.07 0.65
C CYS A 421 14.15 19.95 -0.39
N VAL A 422 14.58 18.74 0.03
CA VAL A 422 14.72 17.57 -0.85
C VAL A 422 13.58 16.61 -0.62
N TYR A 423 12.71 16.49 -1.61
CA TYR A 423 11.55 15.60 -1.60
C TYR A 423 11.89 14.26 -2.25
N TYR A 424 11.81 13.20 -1.48
CA TYR A 424 12.00 11.83 -1.98
C TYR A 424 10.70 11.34 -2.59
N ALA A 425 10.57 11.49 -3.88
CA ALA A 425 9.33 11.21 -4.58
C ALA A 425 9.57 10.84 -6.05
N GLY A 426 8.52 10.40 -6.73
CA GLY A 426 8.55 10.18 -8.18
C GLY A 426 7.11 10.10 -8.71
N PRO A 427 6.80 10.86 -9.75
CA PRO A 427 5.45 10.93 -10.30
C PRO A 427 5.03 9.66 -11.06
N ALA A 428 3.73 9.48 -11.22
CA ALA A 428 3.15 8.70 -12.31
C ALA A 428 3.22 9.51 -13.62
N LYS A 429 2.74 8.96 -14.74
CA LYS A 429 2.76 9.68 -16.03
C LYS A 429 1.93 10.96 -15.92
N THR A 430 2.45 12.04 -16.49
CA THR A 430 1.77 13.35 -16.52
C THR A 430 0.70 13.35 -17.61
N PRO A 431 -0.58 13.55 -17.27
CA PRO A 431 -1.64 13.73 -18.26
C PRO A 431 -1.48 15.06 -19.00
N GLU A 432 -2.05 15.14 -20.22
CA GLU A 432 -2.11 16.38 -20.96
C GLU A 432 -2.87 17.47 -20.20
N GLY A 433 -2.31 18.66 -20.11
CA GLY A 433 -2.89 19.81 -19.41
C GLY A 433 -2.66 19.85 -17.90
N PHE A 434 -1.97 18.86 -17.33
CA PHE A 434 -1.60 18.83 -15.91
C PHE A 434 -0.13 19.23 -15.71
N ALA A 435 0.19 19.84 -14.57
CA ALA A 435 1.56 20.13 -14.18
C ALA A 435 2.35 18.83 -13.89
N SER A 436 1.66 17.81 -13.36
CA SER A 436 2.25 16.52 -12.98
C SER A 436 1.21 15.40 -13.06
N GLY A 437 1.67 14.17 -13.21
CA GLY A 437 0.91 12.97 -12.84
C GLY A 437 0.82 12.83 -11.32
N SER A 438 0.08 11.85 -10.83
CA SER A 438 -0.02 11.57 -9.40
C SER A 438 1.36 11.53 -8.75
N PHE A 439 1.57 12.36 -7.73
CA PHE A 439 2.89 12.66 -7.19
C PHE A 439 2.89 12.46 -5.67
N GLY A 440 3.54 11.42 -5.19
CA GLY A 440 3.55 11.12 -3.78
C GLY A 440 4.93 10.69 -3.28
N PRO A 441 5.12 10.68 -1.94
CA PRO A 441 6.38 10.37 -1.32
C PRO A 441 6.78 8.90 -1.52
N THR A 442 8.08 8.66 -1.65
CA THR A 442 8.68 7.33 -1.54
C THR A 442 9.14 7.04 -0.11
N THR A 443 9.49 5.78 0.17
CA THR A 443 9.99 5.35 1.48
C THR A 443 11.33 5.99 1.80
N ALA A 444 11.38 6.76 2.88
CA ALA A 444 12.55 7.55 3.29
C ALA A 444 13.80 6.71 3.60
N GLY A 445 13.61 5.57 4.28
CA GLY A 445 14.71 4.73 4.76
C GLY A 445 15.69 4.24 3.69
N ARG A 446 15.30 4.26 2.42
CA ARG A 446 16.20 3.91 1.31
C ARG A 446 17.34 4.89 1.10
N MET A 447 17.17 6.14 1.50
CA MET A 447 18.16 7.20 1.40
C MET A 447 18.93 7.47 2.70
N ASP A 448 18.70 6.70 3.76
CA ASP A 448 19.28 6.94 5.08
C ASP A 448 20.81 6.99 5.08
N SER A 449 21.45 6.14 4.27
CA SER A 449 22.92 6.07 4.18
C SER A 449 23.59 7.32 3.60
N TYR A 450 22.85 8.18 2.89
CA TYR A 450 23.41 9.39 2.28
C TYR A 450 23.31 10.62 3.17
N VAL A 451 22.40 10.62 4.17
CA VAL A 451 21.99 11.83 4.89
C VAL A 451 23.17 12.49 5.64
N ALA A 452 23.92 11.70 6.41
CA ALA A 452 25.03 12.24 7.20
C ALA A 452 26.09 12.91 6.31
N ASP A 453 26.47 12.28 5.20
CA ASP A 453 27.47 12.80 4.28
C ASP A 453 26.98 14.07 3.56
N PHE A 454 25.70 14.10 3.16
CA PHE A 454 25.12 15.25 2.48
C PHE A 454 24.97 16.45 3.44
N GLN A 455 24.55 16.21 4.68
CA GLN A 455 24.47 17.27 5.69
C GLN A 455 25.86 17.80 6.10
N ALA A 456 26.85 16.91 6.25
CA ALA A 456 28.21 17.30 6.49
C ALA A 456 28.81 18.17 5.35
N ALA A 457 28.39 17.93 4.11
CA ALA A 457 28.75 18.71 2.93
C ALA A 457 27.90 19.99 2.73
N GLY A 458 27.02 20.30 3.66
CA GLY A 458 26.23 21.53 3.69
C GLY A 458 24.94 21.50 2.85
N GLY A 459 24.35 20.33 2.61
CA GLY A 459 23.10 20.21 1.87
C GLY A 459 22.11 19.19 2.46
N SER A 460 20.95 19.04 1.84
CA SER A 460 19.88 18.11 2.26
C SER A 460 19.45 18.29 3.73
N PHE A 461 19.43 19.53 4.22
CA PHE A 461 19.09 19.83 5.61
C PHE A 461 17.62 19.61 5.93
N VAL A 462 16.74 19.84 4.97
CA VAL A 462 15.31 19.59 5.11
C VAL A 462 14.89 18.54 4.09
N MET A 463 14.54 17.37 4.59
CA MET A 463 14.14 16.21 3.79
C MET A 463 12.64 15.97 3.94
N LEU A 464 11.96 15.60 2.86
CA LEU A 464 10.54 15.28 2.82
C LEU A 464 10.33 13.91 2.19
N ALA A 465 9.65 12.99 2.89
CA ALA A 465 9.35 11.64 2.39
C ALA A 465 8.26 10.97 3.25
N LYS A 466 8.07 9.65 3.12
CA LYS A 466 7.21 8.87 4.01
C LYS A 466 7.94 7.77 4.76
N GLY A 467 7.40 7.38 5.89
CA GLY A 467 7.93 6.30 6.71
C GLY A 467 8.90 6.78 7.79
N ASN A 468 9.29 5.85 8.63
CA ASN A 468 10.30 6.07 9.67
C ASN A 468 11.73 6.10 9.10
N ARG A 469 12.63 6.75 9.82
CA ARG A 469 14.06 6.80 9.50
C ARG A 469 14.84 5.93 10.50
N SER A 470 16.09 5.63 10.14
CA SER A 470 17.04 4.99 11.06
C SER A 470 17.66 6.01 12.02
N LYS A 471 18.21 5.51 13.14
CA LYS A 471 18.88 6.35 14.15
C LYS A 471 20.00 7.19 13.56
N GLN A 472 20.73 6.71 12.53
CA GLN A 472 21.80 7.50 11.88
C GLN A 472 21.29 8.83 11.29
N VAL A 473 20.03 8.88 10.84
CA VAL A 473 19.41 10.12 10.32
C VAL A 473 19.05 11.06 11.46
N THR A 474 18.48 10.54 12.55
CA THR A 474 18.19 11.32 13.76
C THR A 474 19.48 11.93 14.34
N ASP A 475 20.56 11.14 14.40
CA ASP A 475 21.87 11.60 14.86
C ASP A 475 22.48 12.65 13.91
N ALA A 476 22.35 12.49 12.59
CA ALA A 476 22.79 13.47 11.61
C ALA A 476 22.00 14.79 11.73
N CYS A 477 20.69 14.74 11.86
CA CYS A 477 19.85 15.91 12.07
C CYS A 477 20.26 16.67 13.34
N ASN A 478 20.51 15.96 14.44
CA ASN A 478 20.99 16.56 15.67
C ASN A 478 22.38 17.20 15.51
N THR A 479 23.29 16.55 14.76
CA THR A 479 24.67 17.02 14.61
C THR A 479 24.78 18.24 13.70
N TYR A 480 24.02 18.24 12.59
CA TYR A 480 24.15 19.25 11.52
C TYR A 480 22.95 20.23 11.48
N GLY A 481 21.98 20.06 12.37
CA GLY A 481 20.77 20.89 12.44
C GLY A 481 19.81 20.62 11.28
N GLY A 482 19.63 19.35 10.91
CA GLY A 482 18.71 18.94 9.87
C GLY A 482 17.30 18.62 10.37
N PHE A 483 16.38 18.44 9.42
CA PHE A 483 14.97 18.06 9.68
C PHE A 483 14.54 16.98 8.71
N TYR A 484 13.72 16.06 9.22
CA TYR A 484 12.94 15.17 8.38
C TYR A 484 11.45 15.49 8.54
N LEU A 485 10.83 15.86 7.44
CA LEU A 485 9.40 16.11 7.33
C LEU A 485 8.71 14.87 6.73
N GLY A 486 7.61 14.46 7.34
CA GLY A 486 6.76 13.39 6.81
C GLY A 486 5.72 13.95 5.86
N SER A 487 5.73 13.52 4.61
CA SER A 487 4.62 13.73 3.68
C SER A 487 3.57 12.63 3.85
N ILE A 488 2.29 12.96 3.70
CA ILE A 488 1.22 11.98 3.76
C ILE A 488 1.40 10.97 2.62
N GLY A 489 1.47 9.70 2.95
CA GLY A 489 1.46 8.63 1.97
C GLY A 489 0.02 8.25 1.61
N GLY A 490 -0.26 8.11 0.33
CA GLY A 490 -1.57 7.75 -0.19
C GLY A 490 -2.22 8.79 -1.10
N PRO A 491 -2.31 10.10 -0.74
CA PRO A 491 -3.08 11.07 -1.52
C PRO A 491 -2.30 11.69 -2.69
N ALA A 492 -1.73 10.84 -3.56
CA ALA A 492 -0.86 11.30 -4.65
C ALA A 492 -1.57 12.07 -5.76
N ALA A 493 -2.83 11.74 -6.05
CA ALA A 493 -3.64 12.49 -7.02
C ALA A 493 -3.97 13.89 -6.49
N ARG A 494 -4.34 13.98 -5.20
CA ARG A 494 -4.62 15.25 -4.53
C ARG A 494 -3.38 16.14 -4.47
N LEU A 495 -2.22 15.59 -4.06
CA LEU A 495 -0.98 16.36 -4.02
C LEU A 495 -0.58 16.90 -5.39
N ALA A 496 -0.75 16.09 -6.45
CA ALA A 496 -0.47 16.53 -7.82
C ALA A 496 -1.41 17.62 -8.30
N GLN A 497 -2.72 17.49 -8.05
CA GLN A 497 -3.71 18.42 -8.55
C GLN A 497 -3.76 19.74 -7.76
N ASP A 498 -3.70 19.66 -6.42
CA ASP A 498 -3.98 20.80 -5.56
C ASP A 498 -2.71 21.50 -5.07
N CYS A 499 -1.57 20.79 -5.00
CA CYS A 499 -0.37 21.32 -4.35
C CYS A 499 0.80 21.56 -5.31
N ILE A 500 0.91 20.83 -6.43
CA ILE A 500 2.04 20.98 -7.36
C ILE A 500 1.64 21.84 -8.54
N THR A 501 2.26 23.01 -8.66
CA THR A 501 1.91 24.02 -9.68
C THR A 501 2.84 23.99 -10.88
N LYS A 502 4.09 23.53 -10.71
CA LYS A 502 5.09 23.45 -11.78
C LYS A 502 6.06 22.30 -11.53
N VAL A 503 6.50 21.67 -12.62
CA VAL A 503 7.53 20.60 -12.58
C VAL A 503 8.49 20.84 -13.74
N GLU A 504 9.79 20.81 -13.46
CA GLU A 504 10.85 20.91 -14.47
C GLU A 504 12.02 19.96 -14.11
N VAL A 505 12.65 19.36 -15.13
CA VAL A 505 13.84 18.52 -14.93
C VAL A 505 15.05 19.42 -14.72
N LEU A 506 15.83 19.15 -13.65
CA LEU A 506 17.09 19.87 -13.39
C LEU A 506 18.30 19.09 -13.90
N GLU A 507 18.37 17.79 -13.62
CA GLU A 507 19.55 16.97 -13.90
C GLU A 507 19.15 15.49 -14.09
N TYR A 508 19.97 14.74 -14.83
CA TYR A 508 19.78 13.30 -15.09
C TYR A 508 18.45 12.97 -15.80
N ALA A 509 18.10 13.73 -16.83
CA ALA A 509 16.85 13.55 -17.58
C ALA A 509 16.68 12.11 -18.15
N GLU A 510 17.80 11.45 -18.45
CA GLU A 510 17.87 10.09 -18.95
C GLU A 510 17.34 9.04 -17.94
N LEU A 511 17.29 9.39 -16.67
CA LEU A 511 16.76 8.50 -15.61
C LEU A 511 15.23 8.52 -15.52
N GLY A 512 14.53 9.32 -16.33
CA GLY A 512 13.09 9.40 -16.32
C GLY A 512 12.54 9.75 -14.93
N MET A 513 11.75 8.87 -14.32
CA MET A 513 11.18 9.11 -12.97
C MET A 513 12.21 9.20 -11.85
N GLU A 514 13.45 8.79 -12.08
CA GLU A 514 14.58 8.88 -11.15
C GLU A 514 15.45 10.12 -11.38
N ALA A 515 15.10 10.98 -12.37
CA ALA A 515 15.76 12.26 -12.61
C ALA A 515 15.68 13.17 -11.37
N VAL A 516 16.50 14.21 -11.36
CA VAL A 516 16.36 15.32 -10.41
C VAL A 516 15.39 16.34 -11.01
N TRP A 517 14.35 16.66 -10.25
CA TRP A 517 13.32 17.60 -10.66
C TRP A 517 13.31 18.82 -9.73
N LYS A 518 12.92 19.98 -10.26
CA LYS A 518 12.48 21.11 -9.46
C LYS A 518 10.97 21.23 -9.58
N ILE A 519 10.30 21.35 -8.46
CA ILE A 519 8.85 21.54 -8.40
C ILE A 519 8.53 22.81 -7.60
N GLU A 520 7.44 23.47 -7.99
CA GLU A 520 6.84 24.54 -7.20
C GLU A 520 5.60 24.00 -6.52
N VAL A 521 5.49 24.21 -5.22
CA VAL A 521 4.34 23.76 -4.43
C VAL A 521 3.64 24.92 -3.76
N GLN A 522 2.35 24.72 -3.53
CA GLN A 522 1.49 25.63 -2.77
C GLN A 522 0.71 24.80 -1.73
N ASP A 523 0.73 25.26 -0.48
CA ASP A 523 0.00 24.65 0.63
C ASP A 523 0.19 23.13 0.74
N PHE A 524 1.42 22.68 0.53
CA PHE A 524 1.77 21.27 0.56
C PHE A 524 1.86 20.77 2.01
N PRO A 525 1.02 19.80 2.44
CA PRO A 525 0.96 19.37 3.82
C PRO A 525 2.12 18.45 4.19
N ALA A 526 2.74 18.72 5.34
CA ALA A 526 3.79 17.88 5.90
C ALA A 526 3.76 17.93 7.44
N PHE A 527 4.55 17.07 8.07
CA PHE A 527 4.67 16.96 9.53
C PHE A 527 6.13 16.89 9.93
N ILE A 528 6.53 17.56 11.01
CA ILE A 528 7.87 17.40 11.57
C ILE A 528 7.96 16.01 12.21
N VAL A 529 8.83 15.14 11.69
CA VAL A 529 9.04 13.76 12.17
C VAL A 529 10.33 13.62 12.93
N VAL A 530 11.43 14.21 12.40
CA VAL A 530 12.73 14.33 13.10
C VAL A 530 13.12 15.79 13.10
N ASP A 531 13.55 16.30 14.26
CA ASP A 531 13.99 17.67 14.42
C ASP A 531 15.52 17.79 14.58
N ASP A 532 16.00 19.05 14.61
CA ASP A 532 17.40 19.43 14.78
C ASP A 532 17.95 19.20 16.20
N LYS A 533 17.13 18.72 17.12
CA LYS A 533 17.47 18.41 18.51
C LYS A 533 17.58 16.91 18.76
N GLY A 534 17.40 16.11 17.69
CA GLY A 534 17.42 14.65 17.76
C GLY A 534 16.16 14.02 18.33
N ASN A 535 15.03 14.75 18.33
CA ASN A 535 13.76 14.14 18.64
C ASN A 535 13.19 13.42 17.41
N ASP A 536 12.74 12.19 17.59
CA ASP A 536 12.12 11.38 16.55
C ASP A 536 10.73 10.94 17.03
N PHE A 537 9.73 11.20 16.19
CA PHE A 537 8.34 10.76 16.42
C PHE A 537 8.24 9.26 16.74
N PHE A 538 9.02 8.44 16.04
CA PHE A 538 8.98 6.98 16.19
C PHE A 538 9.69 6.46 17.43
N ASP A 539 10.61 7.21 18.03
CA ASP A 539 11.31 6.78 19.25
C ASP A 539 10.33 6.59 20.42
N ALA A 540 9.37 7.51 20.58
CA ALA A 540 8.32 7.37 21.60
C ALA A 540 7.44 6.14 21.37
N ILE A 541 7.19 5.79 20.12
CA ILE A 541 6.42 4.59 19.72
C ILE A 541 7.21 3.33 20.02
N ASN A 542 8.50 3.31 19.66
CA ASN A 542 9.38 2.16 19.88
C ASN A 542 9.63 1.91 21.38
N ALA A 543 9.72 2.96 22.18
CA ALA A 543 9.87 2.89 23.64
C ALA A 543 8.59 2.42 24.35
N ASN A 544 7.41 2.48 23.70
CA ASN A 544 6.16 2.03 24.26
C ASN A 544 6.08 0.49 24.27
N THR A 545 6.49 -0.11 25.39
CA THR A 545 6.43 -1.58 25.62
C THR A 545 5.17 -2.02 26.38
N GLY A 546 4.29 -1.09 26.68
CA GLY A 546 3.18 -1.29 27.62
C GLY A 546 1.88 -1.72 26.96
N VAL A 547 1.74 -3.00 26.60
CA VAL A 547 0.43 -3.61 26.35
C VAL A 547 -0.33 -3.68 27.68
N LYS A 548 -1.18 -2.68 27.98
CA LYS A 548 -2.18 -2.81 29.04
C LYS A 548 -3.30 -3.72 28.54
N LEU A 549 -3.07 -5.02 28.57
CA LEU A 549 -4.14 -6.00 28.40
C LEU A 549 -4.96 -5.96 29.69
N SER A 550 -6.09 -5.27 29.69
CA SER A 550 -7.13 -5.52 30.69
C SER A 550 -7.72 -6.89 30.39
N VAL A 551 -7.12 -7.93 30.95
CA VAL A 551 -7.75 -9.24 31.00
C VAL A 551 -8.98 -9.04 31.89
N ARG A 552 -10.16 -8.86 31.28
CA ARG A 552 -11.41 -9.02 32.02
C ARG A 552 -11.40 -10.44 32.58
N LYS A 553 -11.42 -10.51 33.92
CA LYS A 553 -11.58 -11.75 34.68
C LYS A 553 -12.94 -12.38 34.41
#